data_93a05d6d3dec864b4da39938488fd576
#
_entry.id   93a05d6d3dec864b4da39938488fd576
#
_cell.length_a   1.000
_cell.length_b   1.000
_cell.length_c   1.000
_cell.angle_alpha   90.00
_cell.angle_beta   90.00
_cell.angle_gamma   90.00
#
_symmetry.space_group_name_H-M   'P 1'
#
loop_
_entity.id
_entity.type
_entity.pdbx_description
1 polymer ?
#
loop_
_entity_poly.entity_id
_entity_poly.type
_entity_poly.pdbx_seq_one_letter_code
_entity_poly.pdbx_strand_id
1 'polypeptide(L)'
;MRREQLEHVLRAASQIADDSDVLVIGSQSVLGAIPEDRLPSAATASIEVDVAFFDDPDDRKADRVDGAIGELSPFHETFGYYAQGVSVSTAVLPDGWRDRLVVVETASTAPGRGYLLDPHDCVVSKLVAGWGCGGGLDRSADTLGRGPDGLEWSRAGDRPV
;
A
#
# COMPACT_ATOMS: atom_id res chain seq x y z
N MET A 1 -7.34 9.83 6.44
CA MET A 1 -6.30 9.59 7.49
C MET A 1 -5.33 10.75 7.53
N ARG A 2 -4.85 11.15 8.70
CA ARG A 2 -3.81 12.17 8.88
C ARG A 2 -2.42 11.52 9.00
N ARG A 3 -1.37 12.30 8.81
CA ARG A 3 0.02 11.82 8.91
C ARG A 3 0.32 11.14 10.25
N GLU A 4 -0.08 11.73 11.36
CA GLU A 4 0.13 11.15 12.69
C GLU A 4 -0.57 9.80 12.90
N GLN A 5 -1.75 9.61 12.27
CA GLN A 5 -2.48 8.35 12.30
C GLN A 5 -1.77 7.28 11.48
N LEU A 6 -1.25 7.65 10.30
CA LEU A 6 -0.42 6.77 9.50
C LEU A 6 0.84 6.31 10.26
N GLU A 7 1.55 7.23 10.91
CA GLU A 7 2.73 6.90 11.72
C GLU A 7 2.39 5.94 12.87
N HIS A 8 1.23 6.11 13.49
CA HIS A 8 0.74 5.19 14.52
C HIS A 8 0.48 3.79 13.95
N VAL A 9 -0.15 3.70 12.77
CA VAL A 9 -0.37 2.41 12.10
C VAL A 9 0.95 1.76 11.73
N LEU A 10 1.92 2.48 11.16
CA LEU A 10 3.23 1.96 10.81
C LEU A 10 3.95 1.34 12.01
N ARG A 11 3.92 2.02 13.15
CA ARG A 11 4.47 1.50 14.40
C ARG A 11 3.76 0.22 14.87
N ALA A 12 2.43 0.21 14.86
CA ALA A 12 1.65 -0.94 15.28
C ALA A 12 1.87 -2.15 14.34
N ALA A 13 1.78 -1.92 13.04
CA ALA A 13 1.97 -2.95 12.03
C ALA A 13 3.35 -3.60 12.11
N SER A 14 4.42 -2.80 12.29
CA SER A 14 5.78 -3.33 12.41
C SER A 14 5.95 -4.25 13.62
N GLN A 15 5.34 -3.89 14.75
CA GLN A 15 5.41 -4.71 15.96
C GLN A 15 4.59 -6.00 15.83
N ILE A 16 3.40 -5.93 15.22
CA ILE A 16 2.53 -7.08 15.01
C ILE A 16 3.15 -8.08 14.04
N ALA A 17 3.73 -7.58 12.95
CA ALA A 17 4.35 -8.40 11.92
C ALA A 17 5.74 -8.93 12.34
N ASP A 18 6.37 -8.35 13.36
CA ASP A 18 7.77 -8.54 13.69
C ASP A 18 8.70 -8.24 12.49
N ASP A 19 8.37 -7.15 11.81
CA ASP A 19 9.10 -6.66 10.64
C ASP A 19 9.13 -5.13 10.66
N SER A 20 10.33 -4.55 10.59
CA SER A 20 10.49 -3.10 10.64
C SER A 20 10.06 -2.40 9.34
N ASP A 21 10.06 -3.11 8.22
CA ASP A 21 9.86 -2.53 6.90
C ASP A 21 8.39 -2.74 6.44
N VAL A 22 7.58 -1.72 6.64
CA VAL A 22 6.15 -1.74 6.31
C VAL A 22 5.90 -1.00 5.00
N LEU A 23 5.39 -1.70 4.00
CA LEU A 23 5.00 -1.12 2.71
C LEU A 23 3.57 -0.59 2.78
N VAL A 24 3.36 0.65 2.35
CA VAL A 24 2.02 1.24 2.18
C VAL A 24 1.71 1.34 0.69
N ILE A 25 0.68 0.60 0.27
CA ILE A 25 0.16 0.61 -1.09
C ILE A 25 -1.26 1.17 -1.09
N GLY A 26 -1.66 1.93 -2.01
CA GLY A 26 -3.00 2.52 -2.00
C GLY A 26 -3.01 4.02 -1.73
N SER A 27 -4.20 4.57 -1.46
CA SER A 27 -4.40 6.03 -1.48
C SER A 27 -3.65 6.79 -0.40
N GLN A 28 -3.43 6.17 0.75
CA GLN A 28 -2.77 6.82 1.87
C GLN A 28 -1.25 6.95 1.70
N SER A 29 -0.67 6.29 0.68
CA SER A 29 0.74 6.47 0.33
C SER A 29 1.09 7.93 -0.02
N VAL A 30 0.13 8.71 -0.49
CA VAL A 30 0.35 10.14 -0.79
C VAL A 30 0.80 10.96 0.41
N LEU A 31 0.46 10.52 1.63
CA LEU A 31 0.89 11.16 2.88
C LEU A 31 2.41 11.11 3.08
N GLY A 32 3.13 10.25 2.37
CA GLY A 32 4.59 10.19 2.40
C GLY A 32 5.25 11.33 1.63
N ALA A 33 4.70 11.65 0.47
CA ALA A 33 5.31 12.57 -0.50
C ALA A 33 4.77 13.99 -0.42
N ILE A 34 3.50 14.17 -0.03
CA ILE A 34 2.80 15.47 -0.07
C ILE A 34 2.49 15.92 1.36
N PRO A 35 2.89 17.14 1.75
CA PRO A 35 2.49 17.73 3.03
C PRO A 35 0.97 17.75 3.19
N GLU A 36 0.49 17.40 4.38
CA GLU A 36 -0.95 17.24 4.66
C GLU A 36 -1.77 18.49 4.35
N ASP A 37 -1.20 19.67 4.61
CA ASP A 37 -1.83 20.97 4.34
C ASP A 37 -2.00 21.29 2.84
N ARG A 38 -1.33 20.54 1.97
CA ARG A 38 -1.46 20.63 0.51
C ARG A 38 -2.37 19.58 -0.09
N LEU A 39 -2.83 18.63 0.71
CA LEU A 39 -3.73 17.58 0.25
C LEU A 39 -5.18 18.08 0.25
N PRO A 40 -5.97 17.77 -0.79
CA PRO A 40 -7.40 18.00 -0.74
C PRO A 40 -8.05 17.15 0.37
N SER A 41 -9.10 17.65 0.99
CA SER A 41 -9.81 16.94 2.06
C SER A 41 -10.25 15.52 1.68
N ALA A 42 -10.57 15.30 0.41
CA ALA A 42 -10.90 13.96 -0.10
C ALA A 42 -9.74 12.96 0.02
N ALA A 43 -8.50 13.40 -0.07
CA ALA A 43 -7.34 12.51 0.05
C ALA A 43 -7.09 12.05 1.50
N THR A 44 -7.53 12.84 2.48
CA THR A 44 -7.40 12.53 3.91
C THR A 44 -8.69 11.95 4.52
N ALA A 45 -9.76 11.80 3.72
CA ALA A 45 -11.06 11.31 4.18
C ALA A 45 -11.07 9.81 4.51
N SER A 46 -10.21 9.01 3.86
CA SER A 46 -10.13 7.57 4.16
C SER A 46 -9.61 7.35 5.57
N ILE A 47 -10.23 6.40 6.27
CA ILE A 47 -9.81 5.90 7.59
C ILE A 47 -9.00 4.60 7.50
N GLU A 48 -8.89 4.05 6.29
CA GLU A 48 -8.19 2.80 5.98
C GLU A 48 -6.83 3.09 5.36
N VAL A 49 -5.84 2.25 5.69
CA VAL A 49 -4.55 2.20 5.01
C VAL A 49 -4.19 0.76 4.65
N ASP A 50 -3.85 0.54 3.38
CA ASP A 50 -3.40 -0.76 2.88
C ASP A 50 -1.92 -0.95 3.23
N VAL A 51 -1.60 -1.97 4.01
CA VAL A 51 -0.23 -2.33 4.40
C VAL A 51 0.16 -3.70 3.88
N ALA A 52 1.39 -3.83 3.45
CA ALA A 52 2.00 -5.05 2.94
C ALA A 52 3.43 -5.19 3.45
N PHE A 53 4.07 -6.31 3.17
CA PHE A 53 5.45 -6.59 3.54
C PHE A 53 6.24 -7.12 2.35
N PHE A 54 7.52 -6.75 2.26
CA PHE A 54 8.37 -7.12 1.11
C PHE A 54 8.66 -8.62 1.03
N ASP A 55 8.75 -9.28 2.18
CA ASP A 55 9.02 -10.71 2.32
C ASP A 55 7.88 -11.38 3.11
N ASP A 56 6.76 -11.58 2.43
CA ASP A 56 5.57 -12.22 2.98
C ASP A 56 4.87 -13.07 1.90
N PRO A 57 5.52 -14.15 1.42
CA PRO A 57 5.02 -14.94 0.30
C PRO A 57 3.68 -15.63 0.58
N ASP A 58 3.37 -15.88 1.84
CA ASP A 58 2.14 -16.55 2.29
C ASP A 58 1.13 -15.56 2.92
N ASP A 59 1.36 -14.26 2.79
CA ASP A 59 0.56 -13.15 3.35
C ASP A 59 0.36 -13.23 4.89
N ARG A 60 1.20 -13.98 5.60
CA ARG A 60 1.04 -14.20 7.05
C ARG A 60 1.23 -12.95 7.89
N LYS A 61 2.15 -12.06 7.49
CA LYS A 61 2.36 -10.80 8.19
C LYS A 61 1.18 -9.87 7.94
N ALA A 62 0.72 -9.79 6.70
CA ALA A 62 -0.45 -9.04 6.31
C ALA A 62 -1.70 -9.52 7.07
N ASP A 63 -1.96 -10.83 7.12
CA ASP A 63 -3.07 -11.43 7.87
C ASP A 63 -3.01 -11.13 9.37
N ARG A 64 -1.82 -11.16 9.97
CA ARG A 64 -1.65 -10.82 11.40
C ARG A 64 -1.98 -9.37 11.68
N VAL A 65 -1.59 -8.47 10.80
CA VAL A 65 -1.90 -7.04 10.91
C VAL A 65 -3.40 -6.83 10.74
N ASP A 66 -4.01 -7.41 9.71
CA ASP A 66 -5.45 -7.32 9.47
C ASP A 66 -6.26 -7.84 10.66
N GLY A 67 -5.88 -8.98 11.21
CA GLY A 67 -6.54 -9.58 12.37
C GLY A 67 -6.40 -8.77 13.67
N ALA A 68 -5.33 -8.00 13.83
CA ALA A 68 -5.04 -7.25 15.06
C ALA A 68 -5.51 -5.80 15.04
N ILE A 69 -5.34 -5.12 13.90
CA ILE A 69 -5.63 -3.68 13.73
C ILE A 69 -6.46 -3.39 12.47
N GLY A 70 -7.10 -4.41 11.90
CA GLY A 70 -7.98 -4.31 10.74
C GLY A 70 -9.35 -3.73 11.06
N GLU A 71 -10.23 -3.77 10.07
CA GLU A 71 -11.61 -3.30 10.22
C GLU A 71 -12.34 -4.06 11.33
N LEU A 72 -13.16 -3.34 12.11
CA LEU A 72 -13.91 -3.86 13.27
C LEU A 72 -13.05 -4.42 14.42
N SER A 73 -11.73 -4.25 14.39
CA SER A 73 -10.86 -4.60 15.50
C SER A 73 -11.04 -3.64 16.68
N PRO A 74 -10.61 -4.02 17.90
CA PRO A 74 -10.55 -3.10 19.04
C PRO A 74 -9.69 -1.85 18.77
N PHE A 75 -8.68 -1.97 17.91
CA PHE A 75 -7.88 -0.84 17.45
C PHE A 75 -8.75 0.15 16.67
N HIS A 76 -9.50 -0.35 15.67
CA HIS A 76 -10.40 0.47 14.86
C HIS A 76 -11.47 1.14 15.74
N GLU A 77 -12.10 0.39 16.65
CA GLU A 77 -13.09 0.95 17.58
C GLU A 77 -12.52 2.06 18.47
N THR A 78 -11.27 1.92 18.89
CA THR A 78 -10.61 2.87 19.79
C THR A 78 -10.15 4.13 19.09
N PHE A 79 -9.57 4.00 17.89
CA PHE A 79 -8.86 5.10 17.23
C PHE A 79 -9.62 5.68 16.02
N GLY A 80 -10.64 4.99 15.50
CA GLY A 80 -11.46 5.44 14.39
C GLY A 80 -10.76 5.33 13.02
N TYR A 81 -9.66 4.59 12.92
CA TYR A 81 -8.97 4.22 11.68
C TYR A 81 -8.33 2.84 11.85
N TYR A 82 -7.93 2.23 10.73
CA TYR A 82 -7.41 0.86 10.73
C TYR A 82 -6.42 0.61 9.59
N ALA A 83 -5.71 -0.52 9.68
CA ALA A 83 -4.88 -1.02 8.61
C ALA A 83 -5.54 -2.25 8.00
N GLN A 84 -5.58 -2.32 6.67
CA GLN A 84 -5.89 -3.55 5.96
C GLN A 84 -4.59 -4.21 5.52
N GLY A 85 -4.35 -5.44 5.99
CA GLY A 85 -3.26 -6.26 5.52
C GLY A 85 -3.57 -6.79 4.13
N VAL A 86 -2.67 -6.54 3.17
CA VAL A 86 -2.87 -6.93 1.77
C VAL A 86 -1.61 -7.56 1.19
N SER A 87 -1.78 -8.42 0.19
CA SER A 87 -0.65 -8.92 -0.58
C SER A 87 -0.05 -7.82 -1.47
N VAL A 88 1.27 -7.78 -1.59
CA VAL A 88 1.94 -6.89 -2.54
C VAL A 88 1.45 -7.14 -3.97
N SER A 89 1.06 -8.37 -4.29
CA SER A 89 0.56 -8.76 -5.61
C SER A 89 -0.82 -8.18 -5.97
N THR A 90 -1.52 -7.57 -5.01
CA THR A 90 -2.82 -6.91 -5.28
C THR A 90 -2.67 -5.62 -6.08
N ALA A 91 -1.50 -4.99 -6.03
CA ALA A 91 -1.20 -3.79 -6.81
C ALA A 91 -0.47 -4.14 -8.11
N VAL A 92 -0.92 -3.55 -9.22
CA VAL A 92 -0.19 -3.56 -10.49
C VAL A 92 0.67 -2.31 -10.55
N LEU A 93 1.98 -2.49 -10.52
CA LEU A 93 2.94 -1.40 -10.39
C LEU A 93 3.91 -1.38 -11.58
N PRO A 94 4.35 -0.19 -12.05
CA PRO A 94 5.32 -0.08 -13.13
C PRO A 94 6.70 -0.55 -12.67
N ASP A 95 7.54 -0.99 -13.62
CA ASP A 95 8.91 -1.39 -13.32
C ASP A 95 9.68 -0.29 -12.59
N GLY A 96 10.57 -0.69 -11.68
CA GLY A 96 11.38 0.22 -10.86
C GLY A 96 10.60 0.96 -9.76
N TRP A 97 9.36 0.61 -9.47
CA TRP A 97 8.57 1.24 -8.41
C TRP A 97 9.27 1.22 -7.04
N ARG A 98 10.05 0.18 -6.77
CA ARG A 98 10.77 0.03 -5.50
C ARG A 98 11.83 1.11 -5.29
N ASP A 99 12.44 1.60 -6.37
CA ASP A 99 13.46 2.64 -6.33
C ASP A 99 12.86 4.04 -6.10
N ARG A 100 11.53 4.16 -6.28
CA ARG A 100 10.79 5.42 -6.12
C ARG A 100 10.01 5.52 -4.81
N LEU A 101 10.10 4.51 -3.95
CA LEU A 101 9.41 4.51 -2.66
C LEU A 101 9.82 5.71 -1.80
N VAL A 102 8.84 6.33 -1.19
CA VAL A 102 9.06 7.41 -0.22
C VAL A 102 9.19 6.81 1.17
N VAL A 103 10.32 7.06 1.82
CA VAL A 103 10.59 6.53 3.15
C VAL A 103 10.06 7.47 4.23
N VAL A 104 9.31 6.91 5.17
CA VAL A 104 8.81 7.59 6.37
C VAL A 104 9.37 6.89 7.60
N GLU A 105 10.35 7.54 8.23
CA GLU A 105 10.99 7.04 9.44
C GLU A 105 11.12 8.20 10.43
N THR A 106 10.41 8.10 11.55
CA THR A 106 10.35 9.13 12.60
C THR A 106 10.39 8.47 13.97
N ALA A 107 10.54 9.26 15.01
CA ALA A 107 10.41 8.75 16.39
C ALA A 107 9.01 8.15 16.65
N SER A 108 7.98 8.62 15.95
CA SER A 108 6.59 8.13 16.08
C SER A 108 6.34 6.82 15.34
N THR A 109 7.12 6.49 14.31
CA THR A 109 7.03 5.21 13.60
C THR A 109 7.85 4.10 14.26
N ALA A 110 8.85 4.44 15.07
CA ALA A 110 9.78 3.46 15.63
C ALA A 110 9.05 2.35 16.43
N PRO A 111 9.45 1.06 16.24
CA PRO A 111 10.61 0.56 15.49
C PRO A 111 10.37 0.44 13.97
N GLY A 112 9.19 0.76 13.47
CA GLY A 112 8.83 0.62 12.07
C GLY A 112 9.38 1.73 11.18
N ARG A 113 9.54 1.36 9.90
CA ARG A 113 9.85 2.25 8.79
C ARG A 113 8.82 2.04 7.70
N GLY A 114 8.13 3.11 7.29
CA GLY A 114 7.17 3.07 6.21
C GLY A 114 7.86 3.27 4.86
N TYR A 115 7.51 2.42 3.90
CA TYR A 115 7.83 2.56 2.49
C TYR A 115 6.54 2.83 1.74
N LEU A 116 6.33 4.05 1.28
CA LEU A 116 5.08 4.49 0.67
C LEU A 116 5.25 4.61 -0.83
N LEU A 117 4.27 4.15 -1.59
CA LEU A 117 4.30 4.30 -3.04
C LEU A 117 4.43 5.77 -3.44
N ASP A 118 5.25 6.03 -4.45
CA ASP A 118 5.26 7.33 -5.12
C ASP A 118 3.83 7.67 -5.62
N PRO A 119 3.38 8.91 -5.53
CA PRO A 119 2.04 9.30 -5.97
C PRO A 119 1.72 8.95 -7.42
N HIS A 120 2.71 9.01 -8.34
CA HIS A 120 2.51 8.62 -9.74
C HIS A 120 2.27 7.12 -9.87
N ASP A 121 3.06 6.29 -9.18
CA ASP A 121 2.89 4.83 -9.18
C ASP A 121 1.54 4.43 -8.57
N CYS A 122 1.10 5.14 -7.53
CA CYS A 122 -0.22 4.94 -6.93
C CYS A 122 -1.36 5.28 -7.92
N VAL A 123 -1.26 6.39 -8.64
CA VAL A 123 -2.24 6.78 -9.67
C VAL A 123 -2.27 5.77 -10.80
N VAL A 124 -1.11 5.37 -11.29
CA VAL A 124 -1.00 4.39 -12.36
C VAL A 124 -1.62 3.06 -11.95
N SER A 125 -1.31 2.56 -10.76
CA SER A 125 -1.91 1.32 -10.22
C SER A 125 -3.44 1.38 -10.21
N LYS A 126 -4.01 2.51 -9.78
CA LYS A 126 -5.47 2.72 -9.75
C LYS A 126 -6.09 2.81 -11.13
N LEU A 127 -5.43 3.45 -12.09
CA LEU A 127 -5.91 3.54 -13.47
C LEU A 127 -5.96 2.15 -14.12
N VAL A 128 -4.92 1.34 -13.93
CA VAL A 128 -4.89 -0.03 -14.44
C VAL A 128 -5.96 -0.90 -13.80
N ALA A 129 -6.14 -0.82 -12.48
CA ALA A 129 -7.20 -1.54 -11.76
C ALA A 129 -8.61 -1.09 -12.19
N GLY A 130 -8.83 0.23 -12.38
CA GLY A 130 -10.09 0.78 -12.85
C GLY A 130 -10.42 0.44 -14.31
N TRP A 131 -9.42 0.32 -15.16
CA TRP A 131 -9.62 -0.07 -16.55
C TRP A 131 -9.98 -1.57 -16.70
N GLY A 132 -9.51 -2.42 -15.80
CA GLY A 132 -9.89 -3.83 -15.75
C GLY A 132 -11.34 -4.09 -15.32
N CYS A 133 -12.00 -3.14 -14.67
CA CYS A 133 -13.39 -3.28 -14.20
C CYS A 133 -14.46 -2.85 -15.22
N GLY A 134 -14.09 -2.15 -16.30
CA GLY A 134 -15.04 -1.56 -17.27
C GLY A 134 -15.12 -2.22 -18.65
N GLY A 135 -14.26 -3.16 -18.96
CA GLY A 135 -14.27 -3.88 -20.24
C GLY A 135 -14.17 -5.38 -20.00
N GLY A 136 -15.21 -6.12 -20.34
CA GLY A 136 -15.21 -7.58 -20.31
C GLY A 136 -14.10 -8.16 -21.18
N LEU A 137 -12.90 -8.27 -20.63
CA LEU A 137 -11.80 -9.03 -21.19
C LEU A 137 -11.69 -10.32 -20.39
N ASP A 138 -11.91 -11.39 -21.13
CA ASP A 138 -11.74 -12.79 -20.75
C ASP A 138 -10.49 -12.99 -19.87
N ARG A 139 -10.69 -13.57 -18.68
CA ARG A 139 -9.63 -13.90 -17.72
C ARG A 139 -8.75 -15.08 -18.13
N SER A 140 -8.71 -15.42 -19.42
CA SER A 140 -7.95 -16.53 -19.95
C SER A 140 -6.69 -16.13 -20.73
N ALA A 141 -6.26 -14.88 -20.68
CA ALA A 141 -5.02 -14.45 -21.33
C ALA A 141 -3.92 -14.15 -20.31
N ASP A 142 -3.11 -15.12 -20.09
CA ASP A 142 -1.73 -15.10 -19.67
C ASP A 142 -0.91 -14.26 -20.66
N THR A 143 -1.07 -12.94 -20.62
CA THR A 143 -0.24 -12.04 -21.44
C THR A 143 -0.18 -10.69 -20.76
N LEU A 144 0.91 -10.46 -20.06
CA LEU A 144 1.37 -9.12 -19.69
C LEU A 144 1.59 -8.34 -21.00
N GLY A 145 0.58 -7.55 -21.38
CA GLY A 145 0.64 -6.73 -22.59
C GLY A 145 1.35 -5.41 -22.31
N ARG A 146 2.09 -4.93 -23.30
CA ARG A 146 2.61 -3.55 -23.30
C ARG A 146 1.43 -2.58 -23.31
N GLY A 147 1.43 -1.62 -22.40
CA GLY A 147 0.53 -0.49 -22.46
C GLY A 147 0.75 0.34 -23.73
N PRO A 148 -0.17 1.23 -24.10
CA PRO A 148 -0.08 2.06 -25.30
C PRO A 148 1.20 2.90 -25.39
N ASP A 149 1.90 3.10 -24.28
CA ASP A 149 3.11 3.93 -24.17
C ASP A 149 4.40 3.12 -24.14
N GLY A 150 4.34 1.79 -24.35
CA GLY A 150 5.52 0.92 -24.37
C GLY A 150 6.12 0.63 -22.99
N LEU A 151 5.45 1.00 -21.91
CA LEU A 151 5.83 0.67 -20.54
C LEU A 151 5.51 -0.79 -20.24
N GLU A 152 6.47 -1.50 -19.67
CA GLU A 152 6.25 -2.86 -19.18
C GLU A 152 5.65 -2.83 -17.79
N TRP A 153 4.65 -3.67 -17.57
CA TRP A 153 3.94 -3.79 -16.29
C TRP A 153 4.26 -5.14 -15.66
N SER A 154 4.65 -5.12 -14.40
CA SER A 154 4.83 -6.36 -13.62
C SER A 154 3.93 -6.36 -12.38
N ARG A 155 3.47 -7.54 -11.98
CA ARG A 155 2.88 -7.69 -10.65
C ARG A 155 3.99 -7.60 -9.61
N ALA A 156 3.70 -6.96 -8.49
CA ALA A 156 4.68 -6.64 -7.47
C ALA A 156 5.36 -7.87 -6.81
N GLY A 157 4.96 -9.10 -7.12
CA GLY A 157 5.55 -10.35 -6.63
C GLY A 157 6.51 -11.07 -7.59
N ASP A 158 6.57 -10.67 -8.86
CA ASP A 158 7.41 -11.36 -9.84
C ASP A 158 8.88 -10.92 -9.69
N ARG A 159 9.72 -11.79 -9.11
CA ARG A 159 11.18 -11.66 -9.23
C ARG A 159 11.63 -12.53 -10.41
N PRO A 160 12.49 -12.02 -11.30
CA PRO A 160 13.31 -12.92 -12.08
C PRO A 160 14.32 -13.63 -11.16
N VAL A 161 14.45 -14.92 -11.33
CA VAL A 161 15.46 -15.79 -10.70
C VAL A 161 16.83 -15.41 -11.24
#